data_7584bbe912815079204165c9f00cb4ba
#
_entry.id   7584bbe912815079204165c9f00cb4ba
#
_cell.length_a   1.000
_cell.length_b   1.000
_cell.length_c   1.000
_cell.angle_alpha   90.00
_cell.angle_beta   90.00
_cell.angle_gamma   90.00
#
_symmetry.space_group_name_H-M   'P 1'
#
loop_
_entity.id
_entity.type
_entity.pdbx_description
1 polymer ?
#
loop_
_entity_poly.entity_id
_entity_poly.type
_entity_poly.pdbx_seq_one_letter_code
_entity_poly.pdbx_strand_id
1 'polypeptide(L)'
;MRGRRSHTVITFKDYSLTGACMASDDQHPPDTIPTATLQERVYRELREAIMLGQFHPGDAMTIRGLAEKLGTSMMPAREALRRLVAERALTLLPNRRVAVPRMTPETFRELTEARVALEVLAARRGFPATDPALADRLAAINTQQDEAIAAGDWSGYQERNRAFHFALYACAPAQVLMPLIESLWLQIGPFLYLTRENLGTTYLDDRHEEAIAAIK
;
A
#
# COMPACT_ATOMS: atom_id res chain seq x y z
N MET A 1 0.92 -23.33 -32.02
CA MET A 1 -0.33 -22.73 -31.48
C MET A 1 0.05 -21.60 -30.58
N ARG A 2 -0.16 -20.35 -31.02
CA ARG A 2 0.18 -19.15 -30.23
C ARG A 2 -1.06 -18.76 -29.43
N GLY A 3 -1.04 -19.01 -28.11
CA GLY A 3 -2.09 -18.60 -27.19
C GLY A 3 -2.12 -17.07 -27.08
N ARG A 4 -3.21 -16.45 -27.49
CA ARG A 4 -3.51 -15.05 -27.23
C ARG A 4 -3.76 -14.88 -25.73
N ARG A 5 -2.86 -14.19 -25.03
CA ARG A 5 -3.12 -13.71 -23.68
C ARG A 5 -4.11 -12.57 -23.79
N SER A 6 -5.32 -12.78 -23.29
CA SER A 6 -6.34 -11.74 -23.13
C SER A 6 -5.80 -10.70 -22.15
N HIS A 7 -5.73 -9.44 -22.60
CA HIS A 7 -5.47 -8.32 -21.70
C HIS A 7 -6.73 -8.10 -20.87
N THR A 8 -6.68 -8.53 -19.62
CA THR A 8 -7.71 -8.18 -18.64
C THR A 8 -7.65 -6.68 -18.42
N VAL A 9 -8.70 -5.98 -18.83
CA VAL A 9 -8.90 -4.56 -18.56
C VAL A 9 -9.27 -4.44 -17.09
N ILE A 10 -8.32 -4.00 -16.26
CA ILE A 10 -8.59 -3.72 -14.86
C ILE A 10 -9.40 -2.42 -14.81
N THR A 11 -10.66 -2.54 -14.44
CA THR A 11 -11.55 -1.40 -14.19
C THR A 11 -11.29 -0.91 -12.77
N PHE A 12 -10.93 0.36 -12.61
CA PHE A 12 -10.96 1.02 -11.32
C PHE A 12 -12.41 1.08 -10.87
N LYS A 13 -12.75 0.30 -9.85
CA LYS A 13 -14.04 0.40 -9.18
C LYS A 13 -13.98 1.62 -8.26
N ASP A 14 -15.04 2.44 -8.31
CA ASP A 14 -15.22 3.63 -7.50
C ASP A 14 -14.98 3.34 -6.01
N TYR A 15 -13.84 3.77 -5.49
CA TYR A 15 -13.62 3.88 -4.05
C TYR A 15 -13.94 5.31 -3.63
N SER A 16 -15.18 5.50 -3.19
CA SER A 16 -15.57 6.68 -2.44
C SER A 16 -14.91 6.64 -1.06
N LEU A 17 -13.90 7.48 -0.87
CA LEU A 17 -13.28 7.71 0.43
C LEU A 17 -14.22 8.56 1.29
N THR A 18 -15.24 7.93 1.92
CA THR A 18 -15.96 8.52 3.05
C THR A 18 -15.51 7.84 4.34
N GLY A 19 -14.32 8.16 4.79
CA GLY A 19 -13.86 7.90 6.15
C GLY A 19 -14.14 9.14 6.99
N ALA A 20 -15.28 9.15 7.70
CA ALA A 20 -15.64 10.21 8.62
C ALA A 20 -14.66 10.22 9.80
N CYS A 21 -13.82 11.25 9.85
CA CYS A 21 -13.14 11.65 11.06
C CYS A 21 -14.19 12.31 11.98
N MET A 22 -14.48 11.72 13.12
CA MET A 22 -15.41 12.26 14.11
C MET A 22 -14.88 13.57 14.67
N ALA A 23 -15.72 14.60 14.55
CA ALA A 23 -15.48 15.95 14.98
C ALA A 23 -15.39 16.03 16.51
N SER A 24 -14.32 16.68 17.00
CA SER A 24 -14.37 17.42 18.25
C SER A 24 -14.72 18.88 17.92
N ASP A 25 -15.82 19.35 18.48
CA ASP A 25 -16.25 20.75 18.45
C ASP A 25 -15.17 21.61 19.10
N ASP A 26 -14.46 22.38 18.28
CA ASP A 26 -13.72 23.55 18.72
C ASP A 26 -13.79 24.60 17.61
N GLN A 27 -14.46 25.72 17.92
CA GLN A 27 -14.69 26.85 17.03
C GLN A 27 -13.37 27.58 16.76
N HIS A 28 -12.63 27.11 15.74
CA HIS A 28 -11.61 27.90 15.06
C HIS A 28 -12.04 28.09 13.60
N PRO A 29 -11.83 29.28 12.98
CA PRO A 29 -12.13 29.43 11.54
C PRO A 29 -11.37 28.40 10.74
N PRO A 30 -11.95 27.87 9.67
CA PRO A 30 -11.32 26.78 8.93
C PRO A 30 -10.01 27.29 8.33
N ASP A 31 -8.90 26.89 8.93
CA ASP A 31 -7.61 26.87 8.23
C ASP A 31 -7.83 26.05 6.97
N THR A 32 -7.79 26.72 5.84
CA THR A 32 -7.85 26.09 4.52
C THR A 32 -6.73 25.07 4.46
N ILE A 33 -7.06 23.78 4.68
CA ILE A 33 -6.17 22.66 4.37
C ILE A 33 -5.72 22.89 2.92
N PRO A 34 -4.42 23.05 2.64
CA PRO A 34 -3.96 23.26 1.27
C PRO A 34 -4.48 22.11 0.44
N THR A 35 -5.36 22.40 -0.50
CA THR A 35 -5.90 21.38 -1.42
C THR A 35 -4.69 20.77 -2.11
N ALA A 36 -4.40 19.50 -1.83
CA ALA A 36 -3.27 18.81 -2.42
C ALA A 36 -3.28 19.06 -3.92
N THR A 37 -2.15 19.50 -4.48
CA THR A 37 -2.08 19.79 -5.91
C THR A 37 -2.54 18.56 -6.69
N LEU A 38 -3.05 18.74 -7.90
CA LEU A 38 -3.43 17.63 -8.79
C LEU A 38 -2.26 16.62 -8.93
N GLN A 39 -1.02 17.11 -8.96
CA GLN A 39 0.19 16.28 -9.00
C GLN A 39 0.32 15.39 -7.76
N GLU A 40 0.08 15.94 -6.58
CA GLU A 40 0.17 15.18 -5.33
C GLU A 40 -0.95 14.15 -5.20
N ARG A 41 -2.15 14.49 -5.67
CA ARG A 41 -3.26 13.53 -5.72
C ARG A 41 -2.95 12.36 -6.64
N VAL A 42 -2.52 12.63 -7.88
CA VAL A 42 -2.16 11.59 -8.85
C VAL A 42 -1.02 10.71 -8.34
N TYR A 43 -0.02 11.29 -7.71
CA TYR A 43 1.07 10.53 -7.10
C TYR A 43 0.58 9.61 -5.99
N ARG A 44 -0.25 10.10 -5.06
CA ARG A 44 -0.78 9.30 -3.95
C ARG A 44 -1.66 8.15 -4.44
N GLU A 45 -2.58 8.43 -5.38
CA GLU A 45 -3.44 7.41 -5.97
C GLU A 45 -2.64 6.30 -6.65
N LEU A 46 -1.62 6.67 -7.43
CA LEU A 46 -0.78 5.69 -8.11
C LEU A 46 0.11 4.90 -7.14
N ARG A 47 0.67 5.58 -6.14
CA ARG A 47 1.47 4.96 -5.09
C ARG A 47 0.67 3.93 -4.30
N GLU A 48 -0.55 4.27 -3.93
CA GLU A 48 -1.45 3.38 -3.22
C GLU A 48 -1.85 2.17 -4.09
N ALA A 49 -2.22 2.38 -5.33
CA ALA A 49 -2.54 1.32 -6.27
C ALA A 49 -1.37 0.32 -6.48
N ILE A 50 -0.13 0.81 -6.51
CA ILE A 50 1.07 -0.06 -6.57
C ILE A 50 1.22 -0.83 -5.26
N MET A 51 1.11 -0.16 -4.13
CA MET A 51 1.27 -0.77 -2.80
C MET A 51 0.23 -1.86 -2.52
N LEU A 52 -1.00 -1.68 -3.04
CA LEU A 52 -2.09 -2.66 -2.94
C LEU A 52 -2.01 -3.77 -4.02
N GLY A 53 -0.95 -3.81 -4.83
CA GLY A 53 -0.75 -4.85 -5.84
C GLY A 53 -1.68 -4.76 -7.06
N GLN A 54 -2.30 -3.61 -7.32
CA GLN A 54 -3.15 -3.42 -8.51
C GLN A 54 -2.34 -3.36 -9.83
N PHE A 55 -1.03 -3.31 -9.72
CA PHE A 55 -0.08 -3.44 -10.84
C PHE A 55 0.79 -4.66 -10.61
N HIS A 56 0.90 -5.51 -11.63
CA HIS A 56 1.69 -6.74 -11.52
C HIS A 56 3.15 -6.52 -11.92
N PRO A 57 4.07 -7.33 -11.40
CA PRO A 57 5.47 -7.29 -11.82
C PRO A 57 5.61 -7.46 -13.34
N GLY A 58 6.29 -6.51 -13.96
CA GLY A 58 6.47 -6.45 -15.40
C GLY A 58 5.38 -5.70 -16.17
N ASP A 59 4.30 -5.27 -15.52
CA ASP A 59 3.33 -4.38 -16.14
C ASP A 59 4.00 -3.09 -16.57
N ALA A 60 3.88 -2.79 -17.86
CA ALA A 60 4.50 -1.62 -18.46
C ALA A 60 3.44 -0.60 -18.91
N MET A 61 3.60 0.63 -18.49
CA MET A 61 2.68 1.72 -18.77
C MET A 61 3.35 2.89 -19.48
N THR A 62 2.55 3.65 -20.23
CA THR A 62 2.97 4.91 -20.84
C THR A 62 2.41 6.07 -20.05
N ILE A 63 3.08 7.25 -20.13
CA ILE A 63 2.57 8.47 -19.50
C ILE A 63 1.17 8.81 -20.01
N ARG A 64 0.91 8.65 -21.33
CA ARG A 64 -0.40 8.90 -21.93
C ARG A 64 -1.46 7.95 -21.39
N GLY A 65 -1.22 6.64 -21.42
CA GLY A 65 -2.18 5.65 -20.94
C GLY A 65 -2.49 5.80 -19.45
N LEU A 66 -1.48 6.22 -18.65
CA LEU A 66 -1.73 6.53 -17.24
C LEU A 66 -2.56 7.80 -17.08
N ALA A 67 -2.26 8.87 -17.82
CA ALA A 67 -3.01 10.11 -17.77
C ALA A 67 -4.49 9.89 -18.17
N GLU A 68 -4.75 9.11 -19.23
CA GLU A 68 -6.10 8.72 -19.66
C GLU A 68 -6.81 7.91 -18.55
N LYS A 69 -6.13 6.94 -17.95
CA LYS A 69 -6.69 6.08 -16.91
C LYS A 69 -7.07 6.85 -15.64
N LEU A 70 -6.28 7.87 -15.28
CA LEU A 70 -6.49 8.71 -14.09
C LEU A 70 -7.32 9.97 -14.37
N GLY A 71 -7.84 10.15 -15.60
CA GLY A 71 -8.61 11.34 -15.96
C GLY A 71 -7.85 12.66 -15.80
N THR A 72 -6.52 12.65 -16.05
CA THR A 72 -5.64 13.80 -15.83
C THR A 72 -4.83 14.16 -17.08
N SER A 73 -4.09 15.28 -17.04
CA SER A 73 -3.15 15.63 -18.12
C SER A 73 -1.82 14.89 -17.97
N MET A 74 -1.01 14.90 -19.04
CA MET A 74 0.28 14.19 -19.05
C MET A 74 1.31 14.77 -18.05
N MET A 75 1.20 16.03 -17.64
CA MET A 75 2.19 16.65 -16.74
C MET A 75 2.15 16.04 -15.32
N PRO A 76 1.00 16.04 -14.61
CA PRO A 76 0.93 15.40 -13.30
C PRO A 76 1.23 13.89 -13.35
N ALA A 77 0.80 13.19 -14.40
CA ALA A 77 1.13 11.77 -14.58
C ALA A 77 2.64 11.55 -14.75
N ARG A 78 3.34 12.41 -15.51
CA ARG A 78 4.79 12.33 -15.68
C ARG A 78 5.54 12.56 -14.37
N GLU A 79 5.11 13.55 -13.59
CA GLU A 79 5.77 13.87 -12.32
C GLU A 79 5.56 12.74 -11.29
N ALA A 80 4.35 12.20 -11.20
CA ALA A 80 4.07 11.04 -10.37
C ALA A 80 4.94 9.83 -10.73
N LEU A 81 5.06 9.52 -12.03
CA LEU A 81 5.91 8.42 -12.49
C LEU A 81 7.40 8.66 -12.19
N ARG A 82 7.90 9.90 -12.36
CA ARG A 82 9.28 10.23 -11.99
C ARG A 82 9.58 10.00 -10.51
N ARG A 83 8.65 10.41 -9.62
CA ARG A 83 8.78 10.19 -8.18
C ARG A 83 8.80 8.70 -7.86
N LEU A 84 7.89 7.92 -8.43
CA LEU A 84 7.82 6.47 -8.20
C LEU A 84 9.04 5.71 -8.76
N VAL A 85 9.66 6.21 -9.83
CA VAL A 85 10.95 5.68 -10.31
C VAL A 85 12.07 6.00 -9.33
N ALA A 86 12.11 7.22 -8.79
CA ALA A 86 13.09 7.60 -7.77
C ALA A 86 12.94 6.78 -6.47
N GLU A 87 11.70 6.40 -6.12
CA GLU A 87 11.37 5.53 -4.99
C GLU A 87 11.57 4.03 -5.28
N ARG A 88 12.07 3.68 -6.49
CA ARG A 88 12.27 2.29 -6.95
C ARG A 88 11.00 1.44 -7.03
N ALA A 89 9.83 2.04 -6.92
CA ALA A 89 8.55 1.38 -7.13
C ALA A 89 8.32 1.03 -8.60
N LEU A 90 8.88 1.84 -9.49
CA LEU A 90 8.85 1.66 -10.94
C LEU A 90 10.26 1.72 -11.51
N THR A 91 10.46 1.12 -12.68
CA THR A 91 11.69 1.20 -13.46
C THR A 91 11.43 1.83 -14.83
N LEU A 92 12.36 2.66 -15.27
CA LEU A 92 12.29 3.29 -16.60
C LEU A 92 12.80 2.29 -17.65
N LEU A 93 12.02 2.07 -18.69
CA LEU A 93 12.40 1.25 -19.85
C LEU A 93 12.99 2.09 -20.98
N PRO A 94 13.80 1.49 -21.89
CA PRO A 94 14.46 2.23 -22.99
C PRO A 94 13.51 2.99 -23.91
N ASN A 95 12.26 2.56 -24.05
CA ASN A 95 11.23 3.18 -24.91
C ASN A 95 10.41 4.26 -24.20
N ARG A 96 10.92 4.88 -23.15
CA ARG A 96 10.23 5.88 -22.31
C ARG A 96 8.95 5.38 -21.63
N ARG A 97 8.77 4.07 -21.53
CA ARG A 97 7.75 3.45 -20.70
C ARG A 97 8.30 3.23 -19.29
N VAL A 98 7.42 3.09 -18.35
CA VAL A 98 7.76 2.64 -17.00
C VAL A 98 7.12 1.29 -16.74
N ALA A 99 7.76 0.48 -15.90
CA ALA A 99 7.21 -0.82 -15.54
C ALA A 99 7.37 -1.06 -14.03
N VAL A 100 6.49 -1.87 -13.47
CA VAL A 100 6.74 -2.49 -12.16
C VAL A 100 7.93 -3.42 -12.29
N PRO A 101 8.98 -3.29 -11.46
CA PRO A 101 10.15 -4.15 -11.53
C PRO A 101 9.77 -5.62 -11.43
N ARG A 102 10.54 -6.49 -12.08
CA ARG A 102 10.49 -7.94 -11.79
C ARG A 102 11.39 -8.20 -10.59
N MET A 103 10.86 -8.91 -9.63
CA MET A 103 11.62 -9.23 -8.42
C MET A 103 12.36 -10.56 -8.60
N THR A 104 13.63 -10.59 -8.22
CA THR A 104 14.37 -11.84 -8.07
C THR A 104 14.21 -12.38 -6.65
N PRO A 105 14.46 -13.67 -6.41
CA PRO A 105 14.48 -14.25 -5.07
C PRO A 105 15.45 -13.53 -4.13
N GLU A 106 16.58 -13.06 -4.64
CA GLU A 106 17.60 -12.32 -3.87
C GLU A 106 17.07 -10.97 -3.43
N THR A 107 16.50 -10.19 -4.36
CA THR A 107 15.90 -8.88 -4.06
C THR A 107 14.72 -9.01 -3.09
N PHE A 108 13.90 -10.05 -3.25
CA PHE A 108 12.79 -10.32 -2.32
C PHE A 108 13.30 -10.60 -0.90
N ARG A 109 14.36 -11.40 -0.77
CA ARG A 109 14.99 -11.71 0.53
C ARG A 109 15.55 -10.45 1.16
N GLU A 110 16.31 -9.64 0.42
CA GLU A 110 16.91 -8.39 0.90
C GLU A 110 15.83 -7.40 1.37
N LEU A 111 14.76 -7.21 0.59
CA LEU A 111 13.62 -6.38 0.99
C LEU A 111 12.93 -6.90 2.26
N THR A 112 12.78 -8.21 2.37
CA THR A 112 12.15 -8.83 3.55
C THR A 112 13.02 -8.64 4.79
N GLU A 113 14.32 -8.83 4.68
CA GLU A 113 15.27 -8.60 5.78
C GLU A 113 15.25 -7.13 6.25
N ALA A 114 15.25 -6.18 5.30
CA ALA A 114 15.15 -4.76 5.60
C ALA A 114 13.81 -4.41 6.28
N ARG A 115 12.69 -4.97 5.80
CA ARG A 115 11.38 -4.82 6.43
C ARG A 115 11.37 -5.33 7.86
N VAL A 116 11.82 -6.56 8.08
CA VAL A 116 11.89 -7.15 9.43
C VAL A 116 12.67 -6.25 10.37
N ALA A 117 13.84 -5.75 9.95
CA ALA A 117 14.68 -4.89 10.79
C ALA A 117 13.97 -3.58 11.18
N LEU A 118 13.34 -2.89 10.22
CA LEU A 118 12.72 -1.59 10.47
C LEU A 118 11.33 -1.71 11.12
N GLU A 119 10.53 -2.68 10.71
CA GLU A 119 9.17 -2.88 11.24
C GLU A 119 9.20 -3.38 12.69
N VAL A 120 10.11 -4.30 13.03
CA VAL A 120 10.33 -4.73 14.42
C VAL A 120 10.82 -3.55 15.28
N LEU A 121 11.72 -2.71 14.74
CA LEU A 121 12.17 -1.51 15.46
C LEU A 121 11.00 -0.55 15.72
N ALA A 122 10.14 -0.30 14.70
CA ALA A 122 8.97 0.56 14.85
C ALA A 122 7.97 0.01 15.87
N ALA A 123 7.65 -1.28 15.79
CA ALA A 123 6.76 -1.96 16.73
C ALA A 123 7.31 -1.90 18.18
N ARG A 124 8.59 -2.19 18.39
CA ARG A 124 9.23 -2.09 19.72
C ARG A 124 9.19 -0.69 20.31
N ARG A 125 9.35 0.33 19.48
CA ARG A 125 9.27 1.74 19.92
C ARG A 125 7.84 2.16 20.22
N GLY A 126 6.86 1.66 19.44
CA GLY A 126 5.45 1.96 19.61
C GLY A 126 4.81 1.23 20.80
N PHE A 127 5.26 0.03 21.10
CA PHE A 127 4.63 -0.87 22.08
C PHE A 127 4.38 -0.21 23.46
N PRO A 128 5.30 0.56 24.08
CA PRO A 128 5.03 1.22 25.34
C PRO A 128 3.91 2.28 25.32
N ALA A 129 3.50 2.73 24.13
CA ALA A 129 2.42 3.70 23.93
C ALA A 129 1.11 3.04 23.43
N THR A 130 1.05 1.72 23.38
CA THR A 130 -0.19 1.00 23.04
C THR A 130 -1.18 1.03 24.21
N ASP A 131 -2.46 0.95 23.88
CA ASP A 131 -3.55 0.94 24.84
C ASP A 131 -4.62 -0.08 24.42
N PRO A 132 -5.58 -0.43 25.30
CA PRO A 132 -6.67 -1.33 24.96
C PRO A 132 -7.52 -0.84 23.77
N ALA A 133 -7.65 0.47 23.55
CA ALA A 133 -8.38 1.01 22.41
C ALA A 133 -7.68 0.71 21.09
N LEU A 134 -6.33 0.67 21.08
CA LEU A 134 -5.59 0.17 19.93
C LEU A 134 -5.87 -1.32 19.68
N ALA A 135 -5.84 -2.15 20.74
CA ALA A 135 -6.12 -3.57 20.59
C ALA A 135 -7.51 -3.82 19.98
N ASP A 136 -8.52 -3.07 20.41
CA ASP A 136 -9.89 -3.17 19.87
C ASP A 136 -9.95 -2.74 18.39
N ARG A 137 -9.24 -1.66 18.01
CA ARG A 137 -9.12 -1.23 16.60
C ARG A 137 -8.43 -2.28 15.75
N LEU A 138 -7.33 -2.86 16.22
CA LEU A 138 -6.60 -3.92 15.51
C LEU A 138 -7.45 -5.17 15.36
N ALA A 139 -8.23 -5.55 16.38
CA ALA A 139 -9.16 -6.66 16.31
C ALA A 139 -10.25 -6.44 15.25
N ALA A 140 -10.81 -5.23 15.17
CA ALA A 140 -11.79 -4.89 14.14
C ALA A 140 -11.19 -4.95 12.72
N ILE A 141 -9.96 -4.48 12.54
CA ILE A 141 -9.24 -4.57 11.25
C ILE A 141 -8.99 -6.04 10.90
N ASN A 142 -8.57 -6.87 11.86
CA ASN A 142 -8.33 -8.29 11.65
C ASN A 142 -9.62 -9.03 11.23
N THR A 143 -10.74 -8.76 11.88
CA THR A 143 -12.04 -9.33 11.47
C THR A 143 -12.39 -8.95 10.03
N GLN A 144 -12.22 -7.70 9.63
CA GLN A 144 -12.46 -7.27 8.24
C GLN A 144 -11.48 -7.91 7.25
N GLN A 145 -10.27 -8.23 7.69
CA GLN A 145 -9.29 -8.96 6.90
C GLN A 145 -9.74 -10.40 6.63
N ASP A 146 -10.26 -11.09 7.66
CA ASP A 146 -10.81 -12.45 7.54
C ASP A 146 -12.04 -12.47 6.62
N GLU A 147 -12.92 -11.47 6.72
CA GLU A 147 -14.05 -11.29 5.82
C GLU A 147 -13.60 -11.13 4.36
N ALA A 148 -12.56 -10.33 4.12
CA ALA A 148 -11.99 -10.13 2.77
C ALA A 148 -11.39 -11.44 2.23
N ILE A 149 -10.70 -12.22 3.07
CA ILE A 149 -10.20 -13.56 2.70
C ILE A 149 -11.36 -14.48 2.31
N ALA A 150 -12.39 -14.55 3.14
CA ALA A 150 -13.56 -15.40 2.90
C ALA A 150 -14.32 -15.02 1.61
N ALA A 151 -14.33 -13.73 1.26
CA ALA A 151 -14.91 -13.21 0.04
C ALA A 151 -13.99 -13.33 -1.21
N GLY A 152 -12.72 -13.74 -1.06
CA GLY A 152 -11.73 -13.73 -2.13
C GLY A 152 -11.32 -12.32 -2.57
N ASP A 153 -11.57 -11.30 -1.74
CA ASP A 153 -11.18 -9.90 -1.98
C ASP A 153 -9.73 -9.67 -1.55
N TRP A 154 -8.79 -10.04 -2.42
CA TRP A 154 -7.37 -9.91 -2.14
C TRP A 154 -6.90 -8.45 -2.04
N SER A 155 -7.53 -7.53 -2.74
CA SER A 155 -7.25 -6.09 -2.62
C SER A 155 -7.66 -5.56 -1.25
N GLY A 156 -8.86 -5.89 -0.82
CA GLY A 156 -9.35 -5.54 0.51
C GLY A 156 -8.52 -6.18 1.63
N TYR A 157 -8.09 -7.43 1.46
CA TYR A 157 -7.14 -8.07 2.37
C TYR A 157 -5.84 -7.25 2.50
N GLN A 158 -5.21 -6.89 1.39
CA GLN A 158 -3.95 -6.13 1.39
C GLN A 158 -4.08 -4.76 2.04
N GLU A 159 -5.20 -4.07 1.79
CA GLU A 159 -5.50 -2.79 2.41
C GLU A 159 -5.55 -2.90 3.94
N ARG A 160 -6.30 -3.90 4.45
CA ARG A 160 -6.47 -4.13 5.89
C ARG A 160 -5.20 -4.63 6.55
N ASN A 161 -4.46 -5.53 5.89
CA ASN A 161 -3.15 -5.97 6.35
C ASN A 161 -2.20 -4.79 6.54
N ARG A 162 -2.13 -3.89 5.56
CA ARG A 162 -1.36 -2.65 5.68
C ARG A 162 -1.86 -1.77 6.82
N ALA A 163 -3.18 -1.56 6.92
CA ALA A 163 -3.78 -0.74 7.97
C ALA A 163 -3.45 -1.27 9.37
N PHE A 164 -3.48 -2.59 9.57
CA PHE A 164 -3.11 -3.24 10.82
C PHE A 164 -1.67 -2.91 11.22
N HIS A 165 -0.74 -3.20 10.33
CA HIS A 165 0.68 -2.98 10.59
C HIS A 165 1.02 -1.52 10.83
N PHE A 166 0.50 -0.61 10.00
CA PHE A 166 0.78 0.81 10.13
C PHE A 166 0.14 1.44 11.37
N ALA A 167 -1.02 0.96 11.82
CA ALA A 167 -1.59 1.38 13.10
C ALA A 167 -0.67 1.04 14.28
N LEU A 168 -0.03 -0.12 14.25
CA LEU A 168 0.94 -0.53 15.27
C LEU A 168 2.23 0.31 15.21
N TYR A 169 2.76 0.58 14.00
CA TYR A 169 4.01 1.34 13.87
C TYR A 169 3.86 2.82 14.19
N ALA A 170 2.65 3.37 14.04
CA ALA A 170 2.34 4.78 14.32
C ALA A 170 2.15 5.11 15.81
N CYS A 171 2.22 4.14 16.72
CA CYS A 171 2.04 4.37 18.16
C CYS A 171 3.15 5.22 18.79
N ALA A 172 4.31 5.34 18.16
CA ALA A 172 5.37 6.25 18.58
C ALA A 172 5.77 7.21 17.45
N PRO A 173 6.32 8.39 17.76
CA PRO A 173 6.87 9.28 16.74
C PRO A 173 7.91 8.57 15.89
N ALA A 174 7.66 8.50 14.58
CA ALA A 174 8.48 7.73 13.65
C ALA A 174 8.76 8.51 12.34
N GLN A 175 9.11 9.79 12.45
CA GLN A 175 9.31 10.70 11.31
C GLN A 175 10.37 10.19 10.30
N VAL A 176 11.34 9.42 10.74
CA VAL A 176 12.38 8.81 9.89
C VAL A 176 12.00 7.38 9.51
N LEU A 177 11.50 6.58 10.47
CA LEU A 177 11.21 5.17 10.23
C LEU A 177 10.03 4.97 9.28
N MET A 178 8.93 5.71 9.47
CA MET A 178 7.72 5.52 8.65
C MET A 178 7.97 5.72 7.15
N PRO A 179 8.63 6.77 6.68
CA PRO A 179 8.93 6.91 5.25
C PRO A 179 9.79 5.78 4.69
N LEU A 180 10.72 5.24 5.49
CA LEU A 180 11.55 4.10 5.08
C LEU A 180 10.71 2.81 4.98
N ILE A 181 9.89 2.53 5.98
CA ILE A 181 8.96 1.39 5.97
C ILE A 181 8.00 1.50 4.79
N GLU A 182 7.40 2.66 4.57
CA GLU A 182 6.51 2.92 3.45
C GLU A 182 7.17 2.67 2.09
N SER A 183 8.44 3.07 1.94
CA SER A 183 9.21 2.82 0.71
C SER A 183 9.42 1.32 0.46
N LEU A 184 9.68 0.54 1.51
CA LEU A 184 9.82 -0.91 1.38
C LEU A 184 8.47 -1.58 1.05
N TRP A 185 7.39 -1.16 1.70
CA TRP A 185 6.05 -1.64 1.40
C TRP A 185 5.62 -1.33 -0.04
N LEU A 186 5.97 -0.14 -0.53
CA LEU A 186 5.71 0.26 -1.91
C LEU A 186 6.43 -0.65 -2.92
N GLN A 187 7.66 -1.05 -2.63
CA GLN A 187 8.45 -1.92 -3.50
C GLN A 187 7.98 -3.38 -3.47
N ILE A 188 7.54 -3.88 -2.30
CA ILE A 188 7.16 -5.29 -2.16
C ILE A 188 5.68 -5.55 -2.48
N GLY A 189 4.81 -4.53 -2.41
CA GLY A 189 3.35 -4.65 -2.56
C GLY A 189 2.90 -5.46 -3.78
N PRO A 190 3.39 -5.20 -4.99
CA PRO A 190 3.04 -5.95 -6.19
C PRO A 190 3.31 -7.45 -6.10
N PHE A 191 4.27 -7.86 -5.28
CA PHE A 191 4.67 -9.26 -5.11
C PHE A 191 3.87 -9.97 -4.03
N LEU A 192 3.52 -9.25 -2.97
CA LEU A 192 2.65 -9.80 -1.91
C LEU A 192 1.28 -10.19 -2.49
N TYR A 193 0.75 -9.41 -3.40
CA TYR A 193 -0.48 -9.77 -4.11
C TYR A 193 -0.33 -11.07 -4.88
N LEU A 194 0.72 -11.21 -5.69
CA LEU A 194 0.95 -12.42 -6.49
C LEU A 194 1.19 -13.67 -5.65
N THR A 195 1.88 -13.56 -4.53
CA THR A 195 2.10 -14.72 -3.65
C THR A 195 0.79 -15.24 -3.10
N ARG A 196 -0.14 -14.35 -2.76
CA ARG A 196 -1.48 -14.71 -2.27
C ARG A 196 -2.36 -15.34 -3.33
N GLU A 197 -2.41 -14.74 -4.52
CA GLU A 197 -3.18 -15.27 -5.64
C GLU A 197 -2.74 -16.70 -6.03
N ASN A 198 -1.44 -17.00 -5.92
CA ASN A 198 -0.88 -18.29 -6.33
C ASN A 198 -0.79 -19.33 -5.19
N LEU A 199 -0.66 -18.92 -3.93
CA LEU A 199 -0.44 -19.82 -2.79
C LEU A 199 -1.70 -20.05 -1.95
N GLY A 200 -2.77 -19.29 -2.20
CA GLY A 200 -4.02 -19.39 -1.43
C GLY A 200 -3.84 -19.06 0.05
N THR A 201 -4.77 -19.56 0.88
CA THR A 201 -4.80 -19.27 2.32
C THR A 201 -3.80 -20.08 3.14
N THR A 202 -3.09 -21.02 2.56
CA THR A 202 -2.22 -21.98 3.28
C THR A 202 -1.01 -21.32 3.99
N TYR A 203 -0.69 -20.06 3.63
CA TYR A 203 0.44 -19.30 4.19
C TYR A 203 0.02 -18.07 4.99
N LEU A 204 -1.24 -18.01 5.47
CA LEU A 204 -1.79 -16.85 6.17
C LEU A 204 -1.61 -16.91 7.71
N ASP A 205 -0.53 -17.46 8.19
CA ASP A 205 -0.17 -17.31 9.62
C ASP A 205 0.49 -15.93 9.83
N ASP A 206 -0.36 -14.88 9.92
CA ASP A 206 0.08 -13.49 10.02
C ASP A 206 0.33 -13.01 11.46
N ARG A 207 0.05 -13.87 12.46
CA ARG A 207 0.26 -13.62 13.89
C ARG A 207 -0.43 -12.35 14.43
N HIS A 208 -1.46 -11.85 13.76
CA HIS A 208 -2.20 -10.67 14.20
C HIS A 208 -2.86 -10.86 15.56
N GLU A 209 -3.46 -12.03 15.79
CA GLU A 209 -4.10 -12.36 17.08
C GLU A 209 -3.11 -12.34 18.25
N GLU A 210 -1.88 -12.83 18.03
CA GLU A 210 -0.83 -12.77 19.04
C GLU A 210 -0.41 -11.34 19.36
N ALA A 211 -0.31 -10.47 18.34
CA ALA A 211 -0.01 -9.06 18.53
C ALA A 211 -1.13 -8.34 19.31
N ILE A 212 -2.40 -8.62 18.99
CA ILE A 212 -3.55 -8.07 19.71
C ILE A 212 -3.56 -8.55 21.17
N ALA A 213 -3.29 -9.84 21.41
CA ALA A 213 -3.24 -10.40 22.76
C ALA A 213 -2.10 -9.81 23.61
N ALA A 214 -0.98 -9.48 22.98
CA ALA A 214 0.16 -8.88 23.69
C ALA A 214 -0.08 -7.40 24.09
N ILE A 215 -1.03 -6.72 23.46
CA ILE A 215 -1.39 -5.32 23.77
C ILE A 215 -2.47 -5.27 24.88
N LYS A 216 -3.35 -6.27 24.97
CA LYS A 216 -4.37 -6.40 26.03
C LYS A 216 -3.76 -6.69 27.39
#